data_330b7d1c454e14ab3e10c10d83a6dbf4
#
_entry.id   330b7d1c454e14ab3e10c10d83a6dbf4
#
_cell.length_a   1.000
_cell.length_b   1.000
_cell.length_c   1.000
_cell.angle_alpha   90.00
_cell.angle_beta   90.00
_cell.angle_gamma   90.00
#
_symmetry.space_group_name_H-M   'P 1'
#
loop_
_entity.id
_entity.type
_entity.pdbx_description
1 polymer ?
#
loop_
_entity_poly.entity_id
_entity_poly.type
_entity_poly.pdbx_seq_one_letter_code
_entity_poly.pdbx_strand_id
1 'polypeptide(L)'
;NPSSKEKRALLNKIENNERISVNDFFEGNYVKGSFASNACTDEFDVKEFYAIFKEIEKKENVKEVYIEISDVDVEEEWPYSDTAFVVTTANEEEIESWFKEASPSEIDEHISIEKLKDGYKLYCLWWN
;
A
#
# COMPACT_ATOMS: atom_id res chain seq x y z
N ASN A 1 -18.87 -14.64 -5.32
CA ASN A 1 -18.21 -13.59 -4.62
C ASN A 1 -17.31 -12.80 -5.57
N PRO A 2 -17.59 -11.50 -5.81
CA PRO A 2 -16.82 -10.71 -6.78
C PRO A 2 -15.33 -10.71 -6.53
N SER A 3 -14.90 -10.77 -5.26
CA SER A 3 -13.48 -10.70 -4.91
C SER A 3 -12.74 -12.03 -5.01
N SER A 4 -13.42 -13.14 -5.32
CA SER A 4 -12.79 -14.45 -5.31
C SER A 4 -11.63 -14.58 -6.30
N LYS A 5 -11.82 -14.06 -7.51
CA LYS A 5 -10.80 -14.14 -8.56
C LYS A 5 -9.58 -13.28 -8.19
N GLU A 6 -9.83 -12.07 -7.76
CA GLU A 6 -8.77 -11.13 -7.36
C GLU A 6 -8.07 -11.62 -6.11
N LYS A 7 -8.81 -12.19 -5.18
CA LYS A 7 -8.23 -12.76 -3.96
C LYS A 7 -7.28 -13.92 -4.31
N ARG A 8 -7.69 -14.82 -5.20
CA ARG A 8 -6.84 -15.94 -5.61
C ARG A 8 -5.57 -15.46 -6.29
N ALA A 9 -5.70 -14.45 -7.16
CA ALA A 9 -4.53 -13.86 -7.83
C ALA A 9 -3.56 -13.27 -6.81
N LEU A 10 -4.08 -12.54 -5.82
CA LEU A 10 -3.26 -11.96 -4.77
C LEU A 10 -2.55 -13.04 -3.96
N LEU A 11 -3.28 -14.07 -3.53
CA LEU A 11 -2.70 -15.16 -2.74
C LEU A 11 -1.60 -15.88 -3.51
N ASN A 12 -1.76 -16.07 -4.83
CA ASN A 12 -0.73 -16.69 -5.65
C ASN A 12 0.55 -15.83 -5.67
N LYS A 13 0.41 -14.53 -5.78
CA LYS A 13 1.58 -13.63 -5.77
C LYS A 13 2.28 -13.66 -4.41
N ILE A 14 1.52 -13.68 -3.34
CA ILE A 14 2.07 -13.77 -1.98
C ILE A 14 2.87 -15.07 -1.83
N GLU A 15 2.27 -16.18 -2.26
CA GLU A 15 2.94 -17.48 -2.17
C GLU A 15 4.23 -17.52 -2.97
N ASN A 16 4.27 -16.85 -4.10
CA ASN A 16 5.45 -16.81 -4.97
C ASN A 16 6.43 -15.69 -4.60
N ASN A 17 6.22 -15.01 -3.50
CA ASN A 17 7.06 -13.89 -3.04
C ASN A 17 7.18 -12.78 -4.08
N GLU A 18 6.15 -12.55 -4.85
CA GLU A 18 6.13 -11.47 -5.82
C GLU A 18 5.78 -10.16 -5.14
N ARG A 19 6.27 -9.06 -5.72
CA ARG A 19 5.92 -7.73 -5.25
C ARG A 19 4.43 -7.49 -5.49
N ILE A 20 3.74 -6.96 -4.49
CA ILE A 20 2.31 -6.71 -4.56
C ILE A 20 2.08 -5.25 -4.93
N SER A 21 1.46 -5.00 -6.07
CA SER A 21 1.14 -3.64 -6.50
C SER A 21 -0.08 -3.11 -5.75
N VAL A 22 -0.32 -1.82 -5.89
CA VAL A 22 -1.54 -1.20 -5.36
C VAL A 22 -2.77 -1.92 -5.93
N ASN A 23 -2.81 -2.13 -7.24
CA ASN A 23 -3.96 -2.83 -7.85
C ASN A 23 -4.09 -4.26 -7.33
N ASP A 24 -2.97 -4.96 -7.15
CA ASP A 24 -3.03 -6.34 -6.65
C ASP A 24 -3.72 -6.43 -5.29
N PHE A 25 -3.46 -5.46 -4.43
CA PHE A 25 -4.03 -5.49 -3.08
C PHE A 25 -5.44 -4.94 -3.01
N PHE A 26 -5.71 -3.87 -3.74
CA PHE A 26 -6.97 -3.14 -3.58
C PHE A 26 -8.05 -3.49 -4.58
N GLU A 27 -7.71 -3.98 -5.78
CA GLU A 27 -8.73 -4.31 -6.78
C GLU A 27 -9.55 -5.51 -6.32
N GLY A 28 -10.86 -5.32 -6.25
CA GLY A 28 -11.76 -6.35 -5.76
C GLY A 28 -11.78 -6.49 -4.25
N ASN A 29 -11.03 -5.68 -3.54
CA ASN A 29 -11.00 -5.71 -2.08
C ASN A 29 -12.06 -4.79 -1.51
N TYR A 30 -13.11 -5.37 -0.93
CA TYR A 30 -14.18 -4.63 -0.27
C TYR A 30 -14.21 -4.92 1.23
N VAL A 31 -13.14 -5.51 1.76
CA VAL A 31 -13.09 -5.94 3.16
C VAL A 31 -12.66 -4.77 4.04
N LYS A 32 -13.60 -4.27 4.83
CA LYS A 32 -13.33 -3.15 5.74
C LYS A 32 -12.22 -3.49 6.70
N GLY A 33 -11.31 -2.54 6.89
CA GLY A 33 -10.21 -2.70 7.82
C GLY A 33 -9.09 -3.60 7.33
N SER A 34 -9.12 -4.04 6.07
CA SER A 34 -8.05 -4.90 5.55
C SER A 34 -6.77 -4.15 5.26
N PHE A 35 -6.83 -2.82 5.18
CA PHE A 35 -5.62 -1.99 5.12
C PHE A 35 -5.66 -0.97 6.23
N ALA A 36 -4.58 -0.93 7.06
CA ALA A 36 -4.41 0.07 8.12
C ALA A 36 -5.65 0.19 9.00
N SER A 37 -6.07 -0.92 9.62
CA SER A 37 -7.33 -0.98 10.36
C SER A 37 -7.46 0.11 11.43
N ASN A 38 -6.36 0.48 12.09
CA ASN A 38 -6.39 1.52 13.12
C ASN A 38 -6.65 2.93 12.56
N ALA A 39 -6.44 3.12 11.28
CA ALA A 39 -6.69 4.40 10.62
C ALA A 39 -8.06 4.44 9.93
N CYS A 40 -8.76 3.32 9.88
CA CYS A 40 -10.05 3.24 9.20
C CYS A 40 -11.18 3.76 10.07
N THR A 41 -12.17 4.39 9.43
CA THR A 41 -13.38 4.89 10.07
C THR A 41 -14.56 4.49 9.18
N ASP A 42 -15.77 4.84 9.60
CA ASP A 42 -16.95 4.58 8.77
C ASP A 42 -16.89 5.29 7.42
N GLU A 43 -16.16 6.40 7.36
CA GLU A 43 -16.09 7.24 6.16
C GLU A 43 -14.77 7.10 5.41
N PHE A 44 -13.79 6.42 5.99
CA PHE A 44 -12.47 6.30 5.40
C PHE A 44 -11.96 4.87 5.60
N ASP A 45 -11.88 4.11 4.51
CA ASP A 45 -11.48 2.70 4.58
C ASP A 45 -10.74 2.32 3.29
N VAL A 46 -10.74 1.07 2.91
CA VAL A 46 -9.97 0.56 1.78
C VAL A 46 -10.24 1.30 0.47
N LYS A 47 -11.47 1.69 0.22
CA LYS A 47 -11.81 2.42 -0.99
C LYS A 47 -11.08 3.76 -1.06
N GLU A 48 -11.03 4.46 0.07
CA GLU A 48 -10.36 5.76 0.15
C GLU A 48 -8.85 5.63 0.07
N PHE A 49 -8.28 4.62 0.74
CA PHE A 49 -6.85 4.33 0.60
C PHE A 49 -6.49 4.01 -0.85
N TYR A 50 -7.30 3.20 -1.51
CA TYR A 50 -7.06 2.85 -2.91
C TYR A 50 -6.99 4.11 -3.78
N ALA A 51 -7.97 5.01 -3.60
CA ALA A 51 -8.01 6.25 -4.36
C ALA A 51 -6.75 7.10 -4.13
N ILE A 52 -6.32 7.22 -2.87
CA ILE A 52 -5.11 7.98 -2.54
C ILE A 52 -3.88 7.37 -3.20
N PHE A 53 -3.69 6.06 -3.07
CA PHE A 53 -2.53 5.41 -3.68
C PHE A 53 -2.53 5.54 -5.21
N LYS A 54 -3.70 5.48 -5.85
CA LYS A 54 -3.78 5.66 -7.29
C LYS A 54 -3.39 7.09 -7.70
N GLU A 55 -3.77 8.08 -6.90
CA GLU A 55 -3.35 9.46 -7.15
C GLU A 55 -1.86 9.64 -6.95
N ILE A 56 -1.29 8.99 -5.94
CA ILE A 56 0.16 9.03 -5.71
C ILE A 56 0.91 8.44 -6.90
N GLU A 57 0.42 7.33 -7.44
CA GLU A 57 1.06 6.69 -8.59
C GLU A 57 1.15 7.59 -9.82
N LYS A 58 0.25 8.57 -9.94
CA LYS A 58 0.23 9.49 -11.08
C LYS A 58 1.20 10.66 -10.95
N LYS A 59 1.79 10.86 -9.79
CA LYS A 59 2.71 11.98 -9.57
C LYS A 59 3.99 11.78 -10.36
N GLU A 60 4.50 12.87 -10.95
CA GLU A 60 5.71 12.81 -11.78
C GLU A 60 6.94 12.38 -11.00
N ASN A 61 6.98 12.70 -9.71
CA ASN A 61 8.12 12.37 -8.86
C ASN A 61 7.95 11.04 -8.12
N VAL A 62 6.97 10.23 -8.49
CA VAL A 62 6.76 8.89 -7.91
C VAL A 62 6.99 7.86 -9.01
N LYS A 63 7.94 6.97 -8.77
CA LYS A 63 8.23 5.91 -9.73
C LYS A 63 7.38 4.67 -9.48
N GLU A 64 7.18 4.32 -8.22
CA GLU A 64 6.50 3.08 -7.88
C GLU A 64 5.90 3.16 -6.50
N VAL A 65 4.74 2.50 -6.33
CA VAL A 65 4.12 2.27 -5.02
C VAL A 65 3.79 0.78 -4.96
N TYR A 66 4.14 0.13 -3.85
CA TYR A 66 3.72 -1.26 -3.67
C TYR A 66 3.38 -1.51 -2.21
N ILE A 67 2.64 -2.59 -1.98
CA ILE A 67 2.07 -2.92 -0.68
C ILE A 67 2.82 -4.12 -0.11
N GLU A 68 3.16 -4.05 1.18
CA GLU A 68 3.75 -5.19 1.87
C GLU A 68 2.68 -5.87 2.70
N ILE A 69 2.48 -7.17 2.47
CA ILE A 69 1.48 -7.93 3.22
C ILE A 69 1.99 -8.15 4.64
N SER A 70 1.16 -7.81 5.61
CA SER A 70 1.52 -7.93 7.03
C SER A 70 1.06 -9.25 7.62
N ASP A 71 -0.07 -9.78 7.15
CA ASP A 71 -0.60 -11.02 7.66
C ASP A 71 -1.48 -11.72 6.62
N VAL A 72 -1.37 -13.05 6.57
CA VAL A 72 -2.20 -13.87 5.70
C VAL A 72 -2.86 -14.94 6.57
N ASP A 73 -4.14 -14.75 6.86
CA ASP A 73 -4.92 -15.71 7.61
C ASP A 73 -5.95 -16.33 6.66
N VAL A 74 -5.95 -17.66 6.55
CA VAL A 74 -6.86 -18.35 5.64
C VAL A 74 -8.32 -18.14 6.02
N GLU A 75 -8.60 -17.80 7.27
CA GLU A 75 -9.96 -17.54 7.71
C GLU A 75 -10.43 -16.12 7.41
N GLU A 76 -9.51 -15.22 7.15
CA GLU A 76 -9.85 -13.83 6.82
C GLU A 76 -10.36 -13.73 5.38
N GLU A 77 -11.23 -12.76 5.16
CA GLU A 77 -11.78 -12.54 3.82
C GLU A 77 -10.74 -11.97 2.84
N TRP A 78 -9.71 -11.31 3.37
CA TRP A 78 -8.67 -10.70 2.56
C TRP A 78 -7.37 -10.61 3.37
N PRO A 79 -6.20 -10.78 2.74
CA PRO A 79 -4.93 -10.57 3.43
C PRO A 79 -4.87 -9.15 4.02
N TYR A 80 -4.16 -9.01 5.12
CA TYR A 80 -4.06 -7.73 5.81
C TYR A 80 -2.75 -7.01 5.52
N SER A 81 -2.81 -5.70 5.39
CA SER A 81 -1.61 -4.88 5.33
C SER A 81 -1.81 -3.56 6.08
N ASP A 82 -0.72 -3.03 6.59
CA ASP A 82 -0.65 -1.69 7.15
C ASP A 82 0.62 -0.98 6.68
N THR A 83 1.24 -1.47 5.59
CA THR A 83 2.55 -1.02 5.15
C THR A 83 2.58 -0.84 3.64
N ALA A 84 3.07 0.33 3.21
CA ALA A 84 3.28 0.61 1.80
C ALA A 84 4.70 1.10 1.56
N PHE A 85 5.24 0.82 0.40
CA PHE A 85 6.54 1.32 -0.02
C PHE A 85 6.36 2.26 -1.21
N VAL A 86 7.13 3.35 -1.19
CA VAL A 86 7.08 4.35 -2.27
C VAL A 86 8.50 4.67 -2.72
N VAL A 87 8.73 4.61 -4.03
CA VAL A 87 9.99 5.05 -4.64
C VAL A 87 9.74 6.43 -5.23
N THR A 88 10.40 7.46 -4.70
CA THR A 88 10.08 8.84 -5.03
C THR A 88 11.26 9.77 -4.78
N THR A 89 11.23 10.94 -5.42
CA THR A 89 12.16 12.02 -5.10
C THR A 89 11.62 12.94 -4.01
N ALA A 90 10.38 12.75 -3.56
CA ALA A 90 9.76 13.55 -2.52
C ALA A 90 10.44 13.32 -1.17
N ASN A 91 10.39 14.32 -0.30
CA ASN A 91 10.87 14.16 1.08
C ASN A 91 9.71 13.70 1.97
N GLU A 92 10.03 13.46 3.25
CA GLU A 92 9.04 12.96 4.20
C GLU A 92 7.85 13.90 4.38
N GLU A 93 8.10 15.21 4.43
CA GLU A 93 7.02 16.19 4.59
C GLU A 93 6.05 16.14 3.42
N GLU A 94 6.58 16.04 2.21
CA GLU A 94 5.73 15.94 1.03
C GLU A 94 4.93 14.65 1.04
N ILE A 95 5.57 13.53 1.36
CA ILE A 95 4.88 12.24 1.45
C ILE A 95 3.73 12.32 2.45
N GLU A 96 4.00 12.86 3.62
CA GLU A 96 2.95 13.01 4.65
C GLU A 96 1.77 13.82 4.13
N SER A 97 2.05 14.86 3.35
CA SER A 97 1.00 15.73 2.82
C SER A 97 0.05 15.03 1.85
N TRP A 98 0.45 13.88 1.30
CA TRP A 98 -0.41 13.11 0.40
C TRP A 98 -1.55 12.42 1.13
N PHE A 99 -1.43 12.22 2.44
CA PHE A 99 -2.39 11.47 3.26
C PHE A 99 -3.09 12.38 4.28
N LYS A 100 -3.89 13.33 3.80
CA LYS A 100 -4.49 14.36 4.65
C LYS A 100 -5.35 13.83 5.78
N GLU A 101 -6.11 12.76 5.54
CA GLU A 101 -7.04 12.21 6.52
C GLU A 101 -6.52 11.02 7.29
N ALA A 102 -5.50 10.35 6.75
CA ALA A 102 -4.97 9.15 7.37
C ALA A 102 -3.47 9.08 7.12
N SER A 103 -2.73 9.95 7.79
CA SER A 103 -1.27 10.00 7.66
C SER A 103 -0.64 8.75 8.23
N PRO A 104 0.44 8.25 7.59
CA PRO A 104 1.19 7.15 8.20
C PRO A 104 1.72 7.52 9.57
N SER A 105 1.83 6.55 10.45
CA SER A 105 2.43 6.74 11.77
C SER A 105 3.92 6.95 11.68
N GLU A 106 4.57 6.28 10.71
CA GLU A 106 6.00 6.40 10.47
C GLU A 106 6.28 6.41 8.98
N ILE A 107 7.26 7.21 8.59
CA ILE A 107 7.78 7.26 7.23
C ILE A 107 9.30 7.11 7.37
N ASP A 108 9.83 5.99 6.93
CA ASP A 108 11.24 5.67 7.08
C ASP A 108 11.90 5.39 5.74
N GLU A 109 13.08 5.98 5.54
CA GLU A 109 13.86 5.66 4.36
C GLU A 109 14.49 4.29 4.54
N HIS A 110 14.35 3.43 3.52
CA HIS A 110 14.95 2.10 3.50
C HIS A 110 16.03 2.02 2.43
N ILE A 111 16.97 1.11 2.64
CA ILE A 111 17.99 0.82 1.63
C ILE A 111 17.33 -0.05 0.56
N SER A 112 17.41 0.39 -0.69
CA SER A 112 16.86 -0.37 -1.80
C SER A 112 17.87 -1.42 -2.26
N ILE A 113 17.39 -2.63 -2.50
CA ILE A 113 18.20 -3.68 -3.10
C ILE A 113 18.47 -3.35 -4.57
N GLU A 114 17.48 -2.73 -5.22
CA GLU A 114 17.61 -2.29 -6.61
C GLU A 114 18.27 -0.92 -6.67
N LYS A 115 19.04 -0.71 -7.73
CA LYS A 115 19.66 0.60 -7.96
C LYS A 115 18.56 1.58 -8.39
N LEU A 116 18.45 2.68 -7.67
CA LEU A 116 17.48 3.72 -7.98
C LEU A 116 18.13 4.84 -8.79
N LYS A 117 17.33 5.54 -9.61
CA LYS A 117 17.79 6.73 -10.32
C LYS A 117 18.18 7.82 -9.32
N ASP A 118 19.05 8.73 -9.76
CA ASP A 118 19.49 9.85 -8.93
C ASP A 118 18.30 10.62 -8.37
N GLY A 119 18.37 10.88 -7.07
CA GLY A 119 17.33 11.62 -6.38
C GLY A 119 16.17 10.77 -5.87
N TYR A 120 16.03 9.54 -6.35
CA TYR A 120 14.97 8.65 -5.87
C TYR A 120 15.42 7.91 -4.63
N LYS A 121 14.49 7.75 -3.71
CA LYS A 121 14.68 7.00 -2.46
C LYS A 121 13.52 6.06 -2.25
N LEU A 122 13.74 5.02 -1.47
CA LEU A 122 12.71 4.07 -1.07
C LEU A 122 12.26 4.43 0.33
N TYR A 123 10.96 4.66 0.49
CA TYR A 123 10.37 4.93 1.80
C TYR A 123 9.37 3.86 2.17
N CYS A 124 9.41 3.48 3.44
CA CYS A 124 8.43 2.59 4.04
C CYS A 124 7.43 3.45 4.81
N LEU A 125 6.16 3.30 4.50
CA LEU A 125 5.06 4.01 5.14
C LEU A 125 4.30 3.00 5.99
N TRP A 126 4.20 3.26 7.28
CA TRP A 126 3.56 2.33 8.21
C TRP A 126 2.45 3.04 8.99
N TRP A 127 1.31 2.37 9.06
CA TRP A 127 0.15 2.82 9.85
C TRP A 127 0.00 1.91 11.06
N ASN A 128 0.10 2.50 12.22
CA ASN A 128 -0.05 1.75 13.46
C ASN A 128 -1.53 1.64 13.86
#